data_543f0df80948a90285ec64e00d65e68c
#
_entry.id   543f0df80948a90285ec64e00d65e68c
#
_cell.length_a   1.000
_cell.length_b   1.000
_cell.length_c   1.000
_cell.angle_alpha   90.00
_cell.angle_beta   90.00
_cell.angle_gamma   90.00
#
_symmetry.space_group_name_H-M   'P 1'
#
loop_
_entity.id
_entity.type
_entity.pdbx_description
1 polymer ?
#
loop_
_entity_poly.entity_id
_entity_poly.type
_entity_poly.pdbx_seq_one_letter_code
_entity_poly.pdbx_strand_id
1 'polypeptide(L)'
;MMTFEDLVNTSKTSKTPLHEVVCEWYMMNTGDDPQNALKTSLRLTNEMFNSFEARKSNPSKSLTGWVGENDQKVRNSSPFLLSQIVYSGIEVALSMAEHNASMGKIVACPTAGACGVVPGALISMHKNLGKSVEELSHSLLVAGAVGERIRRKASISGAVSGCQAEIGTATAMASAAIVYAVSPENYGALVSAPALALKSLLGLVCDPVGGFVEI
;
A
#
# COMPACT_ATOMS: atom_id res chain seq x y z
N MET A 1 0.87 -5.17 24.83
CA MET A 1 1.21 -5.33 23.38
C MET A 1 1.24 -3.94 22.78
N MET A 2 2.39 -3.48 22.24
CA MET A 2 2.54 -2.12 21.70
C MET A 2 1.52 -1.84 20.58
N THR A 3 0.88 -0.69 20.63
CA THR A 3 -0.01 -0.18 19.56
C THR A 3 0.82 0.55 18.49
N PHE A 4 0.21 0.92 17.36
CA PHE A 4 0.91 1.78 16.39
C PHE A 4 1.19 3.16 16.99
N GLU A 5 0.27 3.68 17.81
CA GLU A 5 0.47 4.93 18.54
C GLU A 5 1.65 4.85 19.52
N ASP A 6 1.87 3.71 20.20
CA ASP A 6 3.03 3.52 21.05
C ASP A 6 4.34 3.60 20.26
N LEU A 7 4.40 3.02 19.05
CA LEU A 7 5.56 3.12 18.16
C LEU A 7 5.82 4.57 17.77
N VAL A 8 4.78 5.30 17.39
CA VAL A 8 4.86 6.72 17.05
C VAL A 8 5.33 7.56 18.25
N ASN A 9 4.81 7.30 19.45
CA ASN A 9 5.23 7.98 20.67
C ASN A 9 6.67 7.64 21.05
N THR A 10 7.10 6.40 20.86
CA THR A 10 8.50 5.99 21.06
C THR A 10 9.42 6.78 20.11
N SER A 11 9.10 6.82 18.82
CA SER A 11 9.84 7.60 17.82
C SER A 11 9.96 9.08 18.23
N LYS A 12 8.85 9.69 18.64
CA LYS A 12 8.81 11.07 19.11
C LYS A 12 9.70 11.32 20.32
N THR A 13 9.66 10.43 21.30
CA THR A 13 10.36 10.59 22.58
C THR A 13 11.85 10.33 22.44
N SER A 14 12.22 9.28 21.71
CA SER A 14 13.63 8.90 21.48
C SER A 14 14.30 9.74 20.38
N LYS A 15 13.53 10.48 19.58
CA LYS A 15 13.98 11.18 18.37
C LYS A 15 14.59 10.23 17.33
N THR A 16 14.21 8.97 17.37
CA THR A 16 14.61 7.93 16.41
C THR A 16 13.60 7.92 15.26
N PRO A 17 14.01 7.83 13.99
CA PRO A 17 13.10 7.69 12.86
C PRO A 17 12.10 6.54 13.05
N LEU A 18 10.83 6.75 12.73
CA LEU A 18 9.78 5.76 13.00
C LEU A 18 10.05 4.40 12.33
N HIS A 19 10.63 4.38 11.14
CA HIS A 19 10.96 3.13 10.46
C HIS A 19 12.00 2.30 11.23
N GLU A 20 12.96 2.94 11.92
CA GLU A 20 13.92 2.25 12.77
C GLU A 20 13.25 1.67 14.03
N VAL A 21 12.36 2.44 14.67
CA VAL A 21 11.53 1.96 15.79
C VAL A 21 10.67 0.76 15.35
N VAL A 22 10.13 0.78 14.13
CA VAL A 22 9.38 -0.35 13.56
C VAL A 22 10.29 -1.56 13.36
N CYS A 23 11.53 -1.39 12.89
CA CYS A 23 12.49 -2.49 12.77
C CYS A 23 12.84 -3.12 14.11
N GLU A 24 13.07 -2.31 15.15
CA GLU A 24 13.30 -2.80 16.51
C GLU A 24 12.08 -3.56 17.05
N TRP A 25 10.88 -3.02 16.84
CA TRP A 25 9.64 -3.69 17.21
C TRP A 25 9.46 -5.02 16.46
N TYR A 26 9.82 -5.08 15.19
CA TYR A 26 9.80 -6.30 14.39
C TYR A 26 10.76 -7.35 15.00
N MET A 27 12.00 -6.97 15.30
CA MET A 27 12.99 -7.83 15.97
C MET A 27 12.46 -8.39 17.29
N MET A 28 11.84 -7.55 18.13
CA MET A 28 11.28 -7.98 19.42
C MET A 28 10.16 -9.04 19.27
N ASN A 29 9.45 -9.03 18.14
CA ASN A 29 8.32 -9.94 17.91
C ASN A 29 8.70 -11.22 17.13
N THR A 30 9.76 -11.19 16.34
CA THR A 30 10.17 -12.28 15.46
C THR A 30 11.51 -12.92 15.84
N GLY A 31 12.36 -12.19 16.56
CA GLY A 31 13.74 -12.57 16.80
C GLY A 31 14.67 -12.37 15.59
N ASP A 32 14.18 -11.79 14.50
CA ASP A 32 14.95 -11.56 13.28
C ASP A 32 15.74 -10.24 13.35
N ASP A 33 16.83 -10.15 12.59
CA ASP A 33 17.68 -8.95 12.53
C ASP A 33 16.89 -7.76 11.93
N PRO A 34 16.90 -6.58 12.57
CA PRO A 34 16.32 -5.35 12.03
C PRO A 34 16.77 -5.02 10.60
N GLN A 35 18.02 -5.33 10.25
CA GLN A 35 18.55 -5.13 8.90
C GLN A 35 17.84 -6.00 7.85
N ASN A 36 17.32 -7.16 8.25
CA ASN A 36 16.53 -8.00 7.33
C ASN A 36 15.18 -7.37 7.02
N ALA A 37 14.57 -6.67 7.96
CA ALA A 37 13.33 -5.92 7.71
C ALA A 37 13.56 -4.80 6.68
N LEU A 38 14.64 -4.03 6.82
CA LEU A 38 15.03 -2.97 5.87
C LEU A 38 15.30 -3.54 4.47
N LYS A 39 16.13 -4.57 4.38
CA LYS A 39 16.45 -5.25 3.10
C LYS A 39 15.19 -5.81 2.43
N THR A 40 14.31 -6.42 3.21
CA THR A 40 13.06 -7.01 2.72
C THR A 40 12.14 -5.91 2.20
N SER A 41 11.98 -4.82 2.93
CA SER A 41 11.17 -3.68 2.51
C SER A 41 11.69 -3.07 1.20
N LEU A 42 13.00 -2.86 1.10
CA LEU A 42 13.62 -2.34 -0.12
C LEU A 42 13.41 -3.29 -1.31
N ARG A 43 13.57 -4.60 -1.09
CA ARG A 43 13.30 -5.61 -2.12
C ARG A 43 11.84 -5.61 -2.57
N LEU A 44 10.88 -5.52 -1.63
CA LEU A 44 9.46 -5.47 -1.96
C LEU A 44 9.09 -4.19 -2.68
N THR A 45 9.65 -3.05 -2.27
CA THR A 45 9.45 -1.77 -2.96
C THR A 45 9.94 -1.85 -4.40
N ASN A 46 11.17 -2.34 -4.63
CA ASN A 46 11.68 -2.55 -5.99
C ASN A 46 10.78 -3.48 -6.82
N GLU A 47 10.24 -4.54 -6.20
CA GLU A 47 9.35 -5.46 -6.91
C GLU A 47 8.02 -4.79 -7.30
N MET A 48 7.49 -3.86 -6.49
CA MET A 48 6.32 -3.07 -6.87
C MET A 48 6.60 -2.24 -8.14
N PHE A 49 7.77 -1.60 -8.22
CA PHE A 49 8.19 -0.87 -9.42
C PHE A 49 8.35 -1.78 -10.63
N ASN A 50 9.02 -2.92 -10.46
CA ASN A 50 9.21 -3.91 -11.52
C ASN A 50 7.88 -4.43 -12.06
N SER A 51 6.93 -4.72 -11.17
CA SER A 51 5.59 -5.20 -11.53
C SER A 51 4.82 -4.14 -12.34
N PHE A 52 4.90 -2.87 -11.94
CA PHE A 52 4.28 -1.77 -12.66
C PHE A 52 4.89 -1.61 -14.08
N GLU A 53 6.21 -1.62 -14.20
CA GLU A 53 6.86 -1.51 -15.51
C GLU A 53 6.64 -2.76 -16.39
N ALA A 54 6.56 -3.95 -15.79
CA ALA A 54 6.21 -5.17 -16.52
C ALA A 54 4.79 -5.08 -17.11
N ARG A 55 3.82 -4.60 -16.32
CA ARG A 55 2.44 -4.36 -16.79
C ARG A 55 2.39 -3.34 -17.92
N LYS A 56 3.12 -2.24 -17.79
CA LYS A 56 3.22 -1.20 -18.81
C LYS A 56 3.77 -1.71 -20.14
N SER A 57 4.81 -2.54 -20.04
CA SER A 57 5.52 -3.06 -21.21
C SER A 57 4.77 -4.19 -21.92
N ASN A 58 3.99 -4.98 -21.17
CA ASN A 58 3.26 -6.12 -21.71
C ASN A 58 1.84 -6.20 -21.10
N PRO A 59 0.93 -5.30 -21.50
CA PRO A 59 -0.45 -5.31 -21.03
C PRO A 59 -1.17 -6.55 -21.53
N SER A 60 -1.92 -7.21 -20.64
CA SER A 60 -2.72 -8.40 -20.93
C SER A 60 -4.09 -8.30 -20.25
N LYS A 61 -5.08 -8.99 -20.81
CA LYS A 61 -6.40 -9.10 -20.19
C LYS A 61 -6.39 -10.11 -19.05
N SER A 62 -7.37 -9.97 -18.15
CA SER A 62 -7.63 -10.98 -17.10
C SER A 62 -7.92 -12.35 -17.71
N LEU A 63 -7.90 -13.39 -16.88
CA LEU A 63 -8.21 -14.76 -17.33
C LEU A 63 -9.60 -14.88 -17.99
N THR A 64 -10.58 -14.09 -17.53
CA THR A 64 -11.93 -14.08 -18.12
C THR A 64 -12.01 -13.17 -19.36
N GLY A 65 -11.02 -12.30 -19.56
CA GLY A 65 -10.98 -11.29 -20.62
C GLY A 65 -11.84 -10.05 -20.36
N TRP A 66 -12.45 -9.93 -19.17
CA TRP A 66 -13.38 -8.82 -18.86
C TRP A 66 -12.65 -7.52 -18.52
N VAL A 67 -11.49 -7.59 -17.89
CA VAL A 67 -10.66 -6.44 -17.53
C VAL A 67 -9.26 -6.55 -18.13
N GLY A 68 -8.52 -5.45 -18.16
CA GLY A 68 -7.15 -5.41 -18.67
C GLY A 68 -6.83 -4.23 -19.58
N GLU A 69 -7.73 -3.23 -19.65
CA GLU A 69 -7.56 -2.04 -20.48
C GLU A 69 -7.81 -0.72 -19.73
N ASN A 70 -8.23 -0.77 -18.46
CA ASN A 70 -8.57 0.44 -17.70
C ASN A 70 -7.34 1.27 -17.36
N ASP A 71 -6.23 0.63 -17.02
CA ASP A 71 -4.94 1.30 -16.79
C ASP A 71 -4.46 2.04 -18.05
N GLN A 72 -4.66 1.46 -19.23
CA GLN A 72 -4.30 2.08 -20.50
C GLN A 72 -5.23 3.27 -20.83
N LYS A 73 -6.53 3.14 -20.56
CA LYS A 73 -7.50 4.23 -20.75
C LYS A 73 -7.13 5.43 -19.87
N VAL A 74 -6.81 5.19 -18.59
CA VAL A 74 -6.32 6.24 -17.71
C VAL A 74 -5.01 6.84 -18.25
N ARG A 75 -4.02 6.04 -18.58
CA ARG A 75 -2.73 6.50 -19.10
C ARG A 75 -2.86 7.36 -20.36
N ASN A 76 -3.79 7.06 -21.24
CA ASN A 76 -4.02 7.76 -22.50
C ASN A 76 -4.98 8.94 -22.37
N SER A 77 -5.54 9.20 -21.20
CA SER A 77 -6.38 10.36 -20.93
C SER A 77 -5.60 11.46 -20.19
N SER A 78 -6.21 12.60 -20.01
CA SER A 78 -5.61 13.73 -19.28
C SER A 78 -6.42 14.02 -18.02
N PRO A 79 -5.76 14.29 -16.89
CA PRO A 79 -6.47 14.68 -15.67
C PRO A 79 -7.18 16.03 -15.90
N PHE A 80 -8.48 16.08 -15.60
CA PHE A 80 -9.26 17.30 -15.71
C PHE A 80 -9.62 17.87 -14.34
N LEU A 81 -9.99 17.00 -13.39
CA LEU A 81 -10.44 17.40 -12.06
C LEU A 81 -9.45 16.99 -10.94
N LEU A 82 -8.46 16.19 -11.27
CA LEU A 82 -7.53 15.61 -10.28
C LEU A 82 -6.13 16.19 -10.47
N SER A 83 -5.40 16.31 -9.35
CA SER A 83 -3.97 16.63 -9.41
C SER A 83 -3.19 15.48 -10.07
N GLN A 84 -2.04 15.80 -10.66
CA GLN A 84 -1.20 14.81 -11.35
C GLN A 84 -0.77 13.66 -10.43
N ILE A 85 -0.52 13.93 -9.16
CA ILE A 85 -0.13 12.89 -8.20
C ILE A 85 -1.28 11.91 -7.92
N VAL A 86 -2.52 12.40 -7.78
CA VAL A 86 -3.70 11.53 -7.59
C VAL A 86 -3.96 10.72 -8.85
N TYR A 87 -3.85 11.37 -10.01
CA TYR A 87 -4.06 10.70 -11.30
C TYR A 87 -3.06 9.58 -11.54
N SER A 88 -1.78 9.82 -11.30
CA SER A 88 -0.76 8.78 -11.42
C SER A 88 -0.93 7.66 -10.37
N GLY A 89 -1.45 7.99 -9.19
CA GLY A 89 -1.81 6.98 -8.18
C GLY A 89 -2.91 6.04 -8.67
N ILE A 90 -3.94 6.59 -9.33
CA ILE A 90 -5.03 5.80 -9.94
C ILE A 90 -4.49 4.92 -11.08
N GLU A 91 -3.65 5.49 -11.98
CA GLU A 91 -3.00 4.74 -13.06
C GLU A 91 -2.25 3.52 -12.50
N VAL A 92 -1.40 3.74 -11.50
CA VAL A 92 -0.59 2.66 -10.90
C VAL A 92 -1.48 1.63 -10.21
N ALA A 93 -2.48 2.06 -9.43
CA ALA A 93 -3.37 1.16 -8.70
C ALA A 93 -4.14 0.24 -9.66
N LEU A 94 -4.70 0.79 -10.74
CA LEU A 94 -5.37 0.00 -11.78
C LEU A 94 -4.39 -0.92 -12.52
N SER A 95 -3.19 -0.43 -12.85
CA SER A 95 -2.17 -1.25 -13.50
C SER A 95 -1.81 -2.48 -12.66
N MET A 96 -1.65 -2.31 -11.35
CA MET A 96 -1.32 -3.41 -10.44
C MET A 96 -2.49 -4.38 -10.28
N ALA A 97 -3.73 -3.89 -10.14
CA ALA A 97 -4.91 -4.73 -10.05
C ALA A 97 -5.12 -5.57 -11.31
N GLU A 98 -5.01 -4.96 -12.49
CA GLU A 98 -5.14 -5.67 -13.78
C GLU A 98 -3.94 -6.60 -14.05
N HIS A 99 -2.73 -6.26 -13.58
CA HIS A 99 -1.58 -7.16 -13.63
C HIS A 99 -1.82 -8.42 -12.79
N ASN A 100 -2.38 -8.25 -11.58
CA ASN A 100 -2.80 -9.36 -10.74
C ASN A 100 -3.87 -10.22 -11.42
N ALA A 101 -4.93 -9.60 -11.97
CA ALA A 101 -6.02 -10.30 -12.65
C ALA A 101 -5.56 -11.07 -13.91
N SER A 102 -4.45 -10.64 -14.52
CA SER A 102 -3.81 -11.34 -15.66
C SER A 102 -2.71 -12.31 -15.25
N MET A 103 -2.65 -12.72 -13.97
CA MET A 103 -1.66 -13.65 -13.42
C MET A 103 -0.23 -13.11 -13.42
N GLY A 104 -0.07 -11.80 -13.44
CA GLY A 104 1.22 -11.15 -13.30
C GLY A 104 1.77 -11.24 -11.87
N LYS A 105 3.07 -11.10 -11.72
CA LYS A 105 3.73 -11.08 -10.41
C LYS A 105 3.49 -9.75 -9.71
N ILE A 106 2.95 -9.77 -8.49
CA ILE A 106 2.69 -8.58 -7.67
C ILE A 106 3.23 -8.75 -6.25
N VAL A 107 3.28 -7.66 -5.52
CA VAL A 107 3.47 -7.67 -4.06
C VAL A 107 2.12 -7.59 -3.37
N ALA A 108 1.76 -8.62 -2.60
CA ALA A 108 0.55 -8.57 -1.78
C ALA A 108 0.73 -7.56 -0.63
N CYS A 109 -0.20 -6.57 -0.52
CA CYS A 109 -0.06 -5.49 0.45
C CYS A 109 -1.42 -4.94 0.92
N PRO A 110 -2.08 -5.54 1.94
CA PRO A 110 -1.66 -6.73 2.68
C PRO A 110 -1.98 -8.04 1.95
N THR A 111 -2.89 -8.03 0.99
CA THR A 111 -3.37 -9.19 0.21
C THR A 111 -3.26 -8.94 -1.28
N ALA A 112 -3.44 -9.98 -2.10
CA ALA A 112 -3.42 -9.84 -3.55
C ALA A 112 -4.58 -8.97 -4.07
N GLY A 113 -5.77 -9.04 -3.45
CA GLY A 113 -6.93 -8.23 -3.83
C GLY A 113 -6.75 -6.71 -3.62
N ALA A 114 -5.81 -6.33 -2.75
CA ALA A 114 -5.50 -4.92 -2.49
C ALA A 114 -4.12 -4.48 -3.04
N CYS A 115 -3.51 -5.27 -3.91
CA CYS A 115 -2.12 -5.08 -4.38
C CYS A 115 -1.85 -3.76 -5.09
N GLY A 116 -2.89 -3.04 -5.53
CA GLY A 116 -2.75 -1.75 -6.22
C GLY A 116 -2.66 -0.54 -5.27
N VAL A 117 -3.21 -0.63 -4.06
CA VAL A 117 -3.41 0.54 -3.19
C VAL A 117 -2.09 1.14 -2.69
N VAL A 118 -1.25 0.34 -2.05
CA VAL A 118 0.04 0.81 -1.52
C VAL A 118 1.03 1.15 -2.64
N PRO A 119 1.20 0.33 -3.69
CA PRO A 119 2.03 0.72 -4.83
C PRO A 119 1.54 1.99 -5.53
N GLY A 120 0.22 2.18 -5.66
CA GLY A 120 -0.38 3.41 -6.18
C GLY A 120 0.09 4.64 -5.44
N ALA A 121 0.08 4.59 -4.11
CA ALA A 121 0.59 5.66 -3.27
C ALA A 121 2.11 5.87 -3.42
N LEU A 122 2.91 4.81 -3.29
CA LEU A 122 4.37 4.91 -3.29
C LEU A 122 4.92 5.37 -4.64
N ILE A 123 4.50 4.73 -5.72
CA ILE A 123 5.00 5.02 -7.07
C ILE A 123 4.54 6.42 -7.53
N SER A 124 3.33 6.87 -7.15
CA SER A 124 2.90 8.23 -7.45
C SER A 124 3.75 9.29 -6.75
N MET A 125 4.18 9.04 -5.50
CA MET A 125 5.12 9.93 -4.80
C MET A 125 6.50 9.95 -5.45
N HIS A 126 7.01 8.82 -5.92
CA HIS A 126 8.23 8.78 -6.70
C HIS A 126 8.12 9.65 -7.95
N LYS A 127 7.06 9.42 -8.75
CA LYS A 127 6.86 10.11 -10.05
C LYS A 127 6.66 11.62 -9.91
N ASN A 128 6.02 12.09 -8.84
CA ASN A 128 5.57 13.47 -8.72
C ASN A 128 6.31 14.30 -7.65
N LEU A 129 6.89 13.66 -6.65
CA LEU A 129 7.60 14.33 -5.56
C LEU A 129 9.11 13.99 -5.53
N GLY A 130 9.59 13.17 -6.46
CA GLY A 130 10.98 12.77 -6.56
C GLY A 130 11.48 11.92 -5.38
N LYS A 131 10.59 11.27 -4.64
CA LYS A 131 10.97 10.39 -3.53
C LYS A 131 11.77 9.21 -4.05
N SER A 132 12.91 8.93 -3.43
CA SER A 132 13.75 7.78 -3.79
C SER A 132 13.09 6.45 -3.40
N VAL A 133 13.48 5.37 -4.05
CA VAL A 133 12.98 4.02 -3.72
C VAL A 133 13.34 3.65 -2.28
N GLU A 134 14.48 4.11 -1.78
CA GLU A 134 14.92 3.90 -0.41
C GLU A 134 14.01 4.61 0.60
N GLU A 135 13.72 5.91 0.42
CA GLU A 135 12.75 6.65 1.26
C GLU A 135 11.38 5.97 1.26
N LEU A 136 10.93 5.49 0.10
CA LEU A 136 9.66 4.78 -0.02
C LEU A 136 9.68 3.40 0.63
N SER A 137 10.83 2.73 0.68
CA SER A 137 10.97 1.48 1.42
C SER A 137 10.85 1.67 2.94
N HIS A 138 11.35 2.78 3.47
CA HIS A 138 11.12 3.16 4.87
C HIS A 138 9.62 3.44 5.13
N SER A 139 8.95 4.09 4.19
CA SER A 139 7.49 4.33 4.26
C SER A 139 6.69 3.03 4.19
N LEU A 140 7.14 2.05 3.42
CA LEU A 140 6.53 0.72 3.34
C LEU A 140 6.66 -0.04 4.67
N LEU A 141 7.78 0.10 5.40
CA LEU A 141 7.93 -0.47 6.75
C LEU A 141 6.89 0.10 7.71
N VAL A 142 6.71 1.42 7.71
CA VAL A 142 5.69 2.09 8.54
C VAL A 142 4.28 1.61 8.15
N ALA A 143 3.98 1.49 6.87
CA ALA A 143 2.74 0.89 6.38
C ALA A 143 2.56 -0.55 6.89
N GLY A 144 3.62 -1.36 6.85
CA GLY A 144 3.62 -2.73 7.37
C GLY A 144 3.26 -2.82 8.85
N ALA A 145 3.75 -1.90 9.67
CA ALA A 145 3.39 -1.82 11.09
C ALA A 145 1.89 -1.56 11.29
N VAL A 146 1.27 -0.69 10.49
CA VAL A 146 -0.18 -0.46 10.49
C VAL A 146 -0.93 -1.72 10.09
N GLY A 147 -0.55 -2.36 8.98
CA GLY A 147 -1.17 -3.60 8.50
C GLY A 147 -1.11 -4.73 9.52
N GLU A 148 0.04 -4.93 10.15
CA GLU A 148 0.22 -5.94 11.20
C GLU A 148 -0.64 -5.66 12.43
N ARG A 149 -0.83 -4.40 12.81
CA ARG A 149 -1.72 -4.03 13.93
C ARG A 149 -3.18 -4.32 13.62
N ILE A 150 -3.62 -4.05 12.40
CA ILE A 150 -4.98 -4.39 11.95
C ILE A 150 -5.15 -5.92 11.93
N ARG A 151 -4.19 -6.65 11.34
CA ARG A 151 -4.20 -8.12 11.28
C ARG A 151 -4.36 -8.79 12.65
N ARG A 152 -3.75 -8.22 13.68
CA ARG A 152 -3.85 -8.74 15.07
C ARG A 152 -5.20 -8.48 15.74
N LYS A 153 -5.99 -7.54 15.23
CA LYS A 153 -7.28 -7.14 15.84
C LYS A 153 -8.49 -7.51 15.00
N ALA A 154 -8.29 -7.71 13.71
CA ALA A 154 -9.34 -7.97 12.74
C ALA A 154 -8.84 -8.92 11.64
N SER A 155 -9.76 -9.48 10.86
CA SER A 155 -9.40 -10.19 9.64
C SER A 155 -8.97 -9.17 8.56
N ILE A 156 -7.91 -9.52 7.81
CA ILE A 156 -7.49 -8.80 6.59
C ILE A 156 -7.83 -9.60 5.32
N SER A 157 -8.51 -10.73 5.47
CA SER A 157 -8.85 -11.64 4.36
C SER A 157 -10.19 -11.26 3.75
N GLY A 158 -10.22 -11.03 2.45
CA GLY A 158 -11.44 -10.80 1.68
C GLY A 158 -12.40 -11.99 1.75
N ALA A 159 -11.89 -13.21 1.74
CA ALA A 159 -12.70 -14.43 1.85
C ALA A 159 -13.43 -14.57 3.18
N VAL A 160 -12.89 -13.98 4.26
CA VAL A 160 -13.47 -14.05 5.62
C VAL A 160 -14.34 -12.84 5.92
N SER A 161 -13.92 -11.64 5.52
CA SER A 161 -14.51 -10.37 5.95
C SER A 161 -14.84 -9.42 4.80
N GLY A 162 -14.83 -9.93 3.57
CA GLY A 162 -15.14 -9.15 2.36
C GLY A 162 -13.98 -8.27 1.89
N CYS A 163 -14.12 -7.72 0.69
CA CYS A 163 -13.10 -6.86 0.06
C CYS A 163 -12.78 -5.61 0.89
N GLN A 164 -13.73 -5.15 1.70
CA GLN A 164 -13.53 -4.03 2.62
C GLN A 164 -12.39 -4.26 3.62
N ALA A 165 -12.22 -5.50 4.11
CA ALA A 165 -11.13 -5.84 5.02
C ALA A 165 -9.76 -5.67 4.33
N GLU A 166 -9.67 -6.06 3.06
CA GLU A 166 -8.46 -5.92 2.26
C GLU A 166 -8.17 -4.46 1.89
N ILE A 167 -9.12 -3.81 1.22
CA ILE A 167 -8.98 -2.43 0.73
C ILE A 167 -8.87 -1.45 1.88
N GLY A 168 -9.69 -1.62 2.95
CA GLY A 168 -9.61 -0.76 4.14
C GLY A 168 -8.24 -0.83 4.83
N THR A 169 -7.70 -2.05 4.98
CA THR A 169 -6.36 -2.22 5.55
C THR A 169 -5.28 -1.61 4.65
N ALA A 170 -5.33 -1.88 3.34
CA ALA A 170 -4.37 -1.34 2.38
C ALA A 170 -4.42 0.20 2.34
N THR A 171 -5.61 0.80 2.43
CA THR A 171 -5.78 2.26 2.45
C THR A 171 -5.22 2.88 3.73
N ALA A 172 -5.42 2.24 4.89
CA ALA A 172 -4.80 2.65 6.14
C ALA A 172 -3.26 2.56 6.06
N MET A 173 -2.73 1.48 5.48
CA MET A 173 -1.30 1.31 5.24
C MET A 173 -0.75 2.39 4.31
N ALA A 174 -1.41 2.63 3.18
CA ALA A 174 -1.01 3.66 2.21
C ALA A 174 -1.03 5.07 2.82
N SER A 175 -2.06 5.41 3.61
CA SER A 175 -2.15 6.72 4.25
C SER A 175 -1.01 6.96 5.25
N ALA A 176 -0.63 5.95 6.04
CA ALA A 176 0.54 6.03 6.92
C ALA A 176 1.85 6.22 6.12
N ALA A 177 2.01 5.47 5.02
CA ALA A 177 3.16 5.60 4.13
C ALA A 177 3.28 7.00 3.53
N ILE A 178 2.17 7.57 3.05
CA ILE A 178 2.12 8.93 2.49
C ILE A 178 2.54 9.95 3.55
N VAL A 179 1.93 9.90 4.74
CA VAL A 179 2.27 10.84 5.82
C VAL A 179 3.74 10.72 6.19
N TYR A 180 4.25 9.50 6.32
CA TYR A 180 5.65 9.29 6.68
C TYR A 180 6.62 9.80 5.61
N ALA A 181 6.33 9.57 4.33
CA ALA A 181 7.16 10.04 3.22
C ALA A 181 7.20 11.57 3.10
N VAL A 182 6.10 12.25 3.43
CA VAL A 182 5.97 13.71 3.22
C VAL A 182 6.27 14.51 4.49
N SER A 183 5.89 14.00 5.65
CA SER A 183 5.97 14.70 6.94
C SER A 183 6.26 13.70 8.08
N PRO A 184 7.46 13.09 8.14
CA PRO A 184 7.77 12.00 9.07
C PRO A 184 7.66 12.41 10.56
N GLU A 185 7.77 13.70 10.86
CA GLU A 185 7.67 14.24 12.22
C GLU A 185 6.25 14.70 12.59
N ASN A 186 5.28 14.57 11.68
CA ASN A 186 3.88 14.87 12.00
C ASN A 186 3.24 13.67 12.70
N TYR A 187 3.63 13.47 13.96
CA TYR A 187 3.20 12.33 14.78
C TYR A 187 1.68 12.23 14.93
N GLY A 188 0.97 13.36 14.99
CA GLY A 188 -0.48 13.38 15.03
C GLY A 188 -1.11 12.84 13.74
N ALA A 189 -0.60 13.25 12.60
CA ALA A 189 -1.08 12.78 11.30
C ALA A 189 -0.73 11.28 11.09
N LEU A 190 0.43 10.83 11.55
CA LEU A 190 0.81 9.41 11.47
C LEU A 190 -0.21 8.49 12.15
N VAL A 191 -0.79 8.92 13.27
CA VAL A 191 -1.82 8.14 13.99
C VAL A 191 -3.21 8.34 13.40
N SER A 192 -3.57 9.57 13.06
CA SER A 192 -4.95 9.90 12.65
C SER A 192 -5.26 9.52 11.20
N ALA A 193 -4.31 9.64 10.27
CA ALA A 193 -4.55 9.36 8.86
C ALA A 193 -4.96 7.90 8.59
N PRO A 194 -4.32 6.86 9.15
CA PRO A 194 -4.79 5.49 9.00
C PRO A 194 -6.20 5.26 9.52
N ALA A 195 -6.55 5.86 10.65
CA ALA A 195 -7.88 5.74 11.25
C ALA A 195 -8.96 6.42 10.38
N LEU A 196 -8.67 7.60 9.85
CA LEU A 196 -9.55 8.33 8.93
C LEU A 196 -9.72 7.57 7.62
N ALA A 197 -8.65 6.99 7.08
CA ALA A 197 -8.68 6.19 5.87
C ALA A 197 -9.58 4.95 6.02
N LEU A 198 -9.42 4.19 7.12
CA LEU A 198 -10.32 3.08 7.45
C LEU A 198 -11.78 3.52 7.57
N LYS A 199 -12.01 4.61 8.31
CA LYS A 199 -13.36 5.14 8.53
C LYS A 199 -14.04 5.55 7.23
N SER A 200 -13.31 6.13 6.28
CA SER A 200 -13.87 6.64 5.01
C SER A 200 -14.36 5.54 4.08
N LEU A 201 -13.93 4.30 4.30
CA LEU A 201 -14.32 3.14 3.50
C LEU A 201 -15.39 2.26 4.18
N LEU A 202 -15.91 2.63 5.35
CA LEU A 202 -16.96 1.89 6.02
C LEU A 202 -18.24 1.89 5.16
N GLY A 203 -18.80 0.69 4.93
CA GLY A 203 -20.00 0.51 4.11
C GLY A 203 -19.74 0.47 2.60
N LEU A 204 -18.49 0.40 2.16
CA LEU A 204 -18.14 0.22 0.74
C LEU A 204 -18.70 -1.11 0.23
N VAL A 205 -19.33 -1.09 -0.94
CA VAL A 205 -19.93 -2.27 -1.55
C VAL A 205 -18.84 -3.15 -2.18
N CYS A 206 -18.97 -4.47 -1.99
CA CYS A 206 -18.24 -5.47 -2.76
C CYS A 206 -19.19 -6.03 -3.82
N ASP A 207 -18.85 -5.87 -5.10
CA ASP A 207 -19.71 -6.24 -6.22
C ASP A 207 -19.00 -7.27 -7.11
N PRO A 208 -19.13 -8.59 -6.83
CA PRO A 208 -18.56 -9.64 -7.67
C PRO A 208 -19.31 -9.73 -9.00
N VAL A 209 -18.58 -9.79 -10.11
CA VAL A 209 -19.15 -9.96 -11.45
C VAL A 209 -19.03 -11.43 -11.87
N GLY A 210 -20.17 -12.06 -12.20
CA GLY A 210 -20.22 -13.46 -12.59
C GLY A 210 -19.64 -14.46 -11.57
N GLY A 211 -19.62 -14.08 -10.29
CA GLY A 211 -19.02 -14.88 -9.21
C GLY A 211 -17.52 -14.68 -9.02
N PHE A 212 -16.90 -13.80 -9.81
CA PHE A 212 -15.48 -13.42 -9.70
C PHE A 212 -15.34 -12.01 -9.18
N VAL A 213 -14.26 -11.76 -8.41
CA VAL A 213 -13.83 -10.43 -8.00
C VAL A 213 -12.56 -10.14 -8.79
N GLU A 214 -12.68 -9.49 -9.93
CA GLU A 214 -11.55 -9.23 -10.84
C GLU A 214 -10.82 -7.92 -10.53
N ILE A 215 -11.50 -6.95 -9.91
CA ILE A 215 -10.95 -5.65 -9.53
C ILE A 215 -11.52 -5.17 -8.20
#